data_83f7b9bca251e711e710a0474a6dafb7
#
_entry.id   83f7b9bca251e711e710a0474a6dafb7
#
_cell.length_a   1.000
_cell.length_b   1.000
_cell.length_c   1.000
_cell.angle_alpha   90.00
_cell.angle_beta   90.00
_cell.angle_gamma   90.00
#
_symmetry.space_group_name_H-M   'P 1'
#
loop_
_entity.id
_entity.type
_entity.pdbx_description
1 polymer ?
#
loop_
_entity_poly.entity_id
_entity_poly.type
_entity_poly.pdbx_seq_one_letter_code
_entity_poly.pdbx_strand_id
1 'polypeptide(L)'
;MEKDIIFIDTNIFVSENYFWEGNSINQLMTLAEDGFINILWPEIAYEEVKSHLLRDVLGNFREVCGKDNKALKNNDVFLSFCQTGAKSVERCVLKKLERFKSR
;
A
#
# COMPACT_ATOMS: atom_id res chain seq x y z
N MET A 1 28.19 3.06 -15.45
CA MET A 1 27.53 4.29 -15.00
C MET A 1 26.93 4.08 -13.63
N GLU A 2 27.29 4.91 -12.68
CA GLU A 2 26.74 4.82 -11.33
C GLU A 2 25.29 5.30 -11.33
N LYS A 3 24.44 4.56 -10.64
CA LYS A 3 23.04 4.94 -10.47
C LYS A 3 22.90 5.80 -9.23
N ASP A 4 22.05 6.80 -9.31
CA ASP A 4 21.70 7.60 -8.13
C ASP A 4 20.99 6.72 -7.11
N ILE A 5 21.32 6.91 -5.84
CA ILE A 5 20.68 6.24 -4.73
C ILE A 5 19.72 7.23 -4.11
N ILE A 6 18.44 6.85 -4.05
CA ILE A 6 17.39 7.70 -3.52
C ILE A 6 16.82 7.06 -2.28
N PHE A 7 16.78 7.83 -1.18
CA PHE A 7 16.12 7.45 0.06
C PHE A 7 14.78 8.16 0.14
N ILE A 8 13.72 7.40 0.40
CA ILE A 8 12.37 7.95 0.55
C ILE A 8 11.95 7.75 2.00
N ASP A 9 11.75 8.85 2.71
CA ASP A 9 11.30 8.82 4.10
C ASP A 9 9.85 8.35 4.19
N THR A 10 9.53 7.66 5.29
CA THR A 10 8.17 7.17 5.57
C THR A 10 7.14 8.28 5.48
N ASN A 11 7.46 9.48 5.97
CA ASN A 11 6.54 10.61 5.93
C ASN A 11 6.19 11.04 4.51
N ILE A 12 7.12 10.88 3.58
CA ILE A 12 6.86 11.18 2.17
C ILE A 12 5.90 10.17 1.57
N PHE A 13 6.08 8.89 1.90
CA PHE A 13 5.12 7.86 1.46
C PHE A 13 3.72 8.19 1.92
N VAL A 14 3.55 8.58 3.17
CA VAL A 14 2.23 8.89 3.73
C VAL A 14 1.65 10.14 3.07
N SER A 15 2.44 11.22 2.96
CA SER A 15 1.95 12.51 2.42
C SER A 15 1.63 12.43 0.94
N GLU A 16 2.35 11.59 0.17
CA GLU A 16 2.10 11.38 -1.26
C GLU A 16 1.10 10.26 -1.53
N ASN A 17 0.47 9.73 -0.51
CA ASN A 17 -0.48 8.64 -0.63
C ASN A 17 0.15 7.38 -1.22
N TYR A 18 1.35 7.06 -0.78
CA TYR A 18 2.08 5.82 -1.10
C TYR A 18 2.47 5.76 -2.60
N PHE A 19 2.29 4.61 -3.22
CA PHE A 19 2.84 4.34 -4.55
C PHE A 19 1.77 3.86 -5.53
N TRP A 20 0.55 4.40 -5.43
CA TRP A 20 -0.53 4.03 -6.34
C TRP A 20 -0.24 4.51 -7.75
N GLU A 21 -0.88 3.89 -8.72
CA GLU A 21 -0.68 4.21 -10.14
C GLU A 21 -0.88 5.70 -10.42
N GLY A 22 0.04 6.30 -11.17
CA GLY A 22 0.02 7.72 -11.48
C GLY A 22 0.62 8.61 -10.40
N ASN A 23 1.01 8.05 -9.29
CA ASN A 23 1.59 8.75 -8.15
C ASN A 23 3.09 8.98 -8.39
N SER A 24 3.66 10.07 -7.86
CA SER A 24 5.08 10.37 -8.04
C SER A 24 6.01 9.32 -7.42
N ILE A 25 5.63 8.72 -6.29
CA ILE A 25 6.41 7.63 -5.70
C ILE A 25 6.36 6.41 -6.60
N ASN A 26 5.21 6.11 -7.19
CA ASN A 26 5.09 5.01 -8.14
C ASN A 26 6.02 5.23 -9.34
N GLN A 27 6.15 6.46 -9.83
CA GLN A 27 7.06 6.79 -10.91
C GLN A 27 8.52 6.54 -10.53
N LEU A 28 8.91 6.93 -9.30
CA LEU A 28 10.25 6.63 -8.80
C LEU A 28 10.52 5.14 -8.71
N MET A 29 9.55 4.37 -8.24
CA MET A 29 9.68 2.93 -8.15
C MET A 29 9.77 2.27 -9.52
N THR A 30 9.05 2.80 -10.50
CA THR A 30 9.13 2.34 -11.88
C THR A 30 10.53 2.59 -12.45
N LEU A 31 11.10 3.76 -12.18
CA LEU A 31 12.48 4.07 -12.60
C LEU A 31 13.48 3.11 -11.97
N ALA A 32 13.26 2.73 -10.71
CA ALA A 32 14.11 1.75 -10.05
C ALA A 32 13.98 0.36 -10.68
N GLU A 33 12.76 -0.05 -11.02
CA GLU A 33 12.52 -1.31 -11.69
C GLU A 33 13.20 -1.36 -13.06
N ASP A 34 13.19 -0.23 -13.77
CA ASP A 34 13.81 -0.11 -15.08
C ASP A 34 15.34 0.07 -15.02
N GLY A 35 15.88 0.15 -13.81
CA GLY A 35 17.32 0.18 -13.62
C GLY A 35 17.97 1.55 -13.71
N PHE A 36 17.19 2.63 -13.74
CA PHE A 36 17.72 4.00 -13.84
C PHE A 36 18.22 4.55 -12.51
N ILE A 37 17.61 4.11 -11.40
CA ILE A 37 17.97 4.55 -10.05
C ILE A 37 17.95 3.37 -9.11
N ASN A 38 18.53 3.55 -7.93
CA ASN A 38 18.42 2.62 -6.82
C ASN A 38 17.65 3.31 -5.69
N ILE A 39 16.69 2.61 -5.12
CA ILE A 39 15.97 3.12 -3.96
C ILE A 39 16.54 2.45 -2.72
N LEU A 40 17.03 3.27 -1.79
CA LEU A 40 17.47 2.80 -0.49
C LEU A 40 16.26 2.70 0.43
N TRP A 41 15.94 1.47 0.82
CA TRP A 41 14.78 1.23 1.68
C TRP A 41 15.20 0.38 2.87
N PRO A 42 15.73 1.00 3.94
CA PRO A 42 16.13 0.26 5.15
C PRO A 42 14.95 -0.55 5.71
N GLU A 43 15.25 -1.67 6.35
CA GLU A 43 14.25 -2.58 6.88
C GLU A 43 13.28 -1.86 7.83
N ILE A 44 13.81 -0.97 8.69
CA ILE A 44 12.97 -0.21 9.62
C ILE A 44 11.98 0.67 8.88
N ALA A 45 12.45 1.39 7.84
CA ALA A 45 11.59 2.24 7.03
C ALA A 45 10.53 1.43 6.29
N TYR A 46 10.92 0.27 5.74
CA TYR A 46 10.00 -0.64 5.07
C TYR A 46 8.89 -1.09 6.02
N GLU A 47 9.24 -1.51 7.24
CA GLU A 47 8.26 -1.97 8.21
C GLU A 47 7.33 -0.84 8.66
N GLU A 48 7.83 0.39 8.77
CA GLU A 48 7.00 1.55 9.08
C GLU A 48 5.99 1.84 7.97
N VAL A 49 6.44 1.85 6.72
CA VAL A 49 5.56 2.07 5.56
C VAL A 49 4.50 0.98 5.49
N LYS A 50 4.91 -0.28 5.66
CA LYS A 50 4.01 -1.41 5.66
C LYS A 50 2.93 -1.28 6.72
N SER A 51 3.31 -0.92 7.95
CA SER A 51 2.39 -0.76 9.06
C SER A 51 1.39 0.37 8.79
N HIS A 52 1.88 1.53 8.35
CA HIS A 52 1.01 2.67 8.04
C HIS A 52 0.07 2.37 6.88
N LEU A 53 0.59 1.76 5.83
CA LEU A 53 -0.20 1.44 4.63
C LEU A 53 -1.32 0.46 4.96
N LEU A 54 -1.00 -0.62 5.68
CA LEU A 54 -2.00 -1.60 6.07
C LEU A 54 -3.07 -0.99 6.97
N ARG A 55 -2.65 -0.16 7.94
CA ARG A 55 -3.58 0.54 8.82
C ARG A 55 -4.53 1.43 8.01
N ASP A 56 -3.99 2.21 7.09
CA ASP A 56 -4.80 3.17 6.32
C ASP A 56 -5.74 2.46 5.35
N VAL A 57 -5.23 1.48 4.60
CA VAL A 57 -6.04 0.76 3.61
C VAL A 57 -7.12 -0.08 4.29
N LEU A 58 -6.74 -0.86 5.31
CA LEU A 58 -7.70 -1.72 6.01
C LEU A 58 -8.68 -0.90 6.85
N GLY A 59 -8.21 0.22 7.43
CA GLY A 59 -9.08 1.14 8.16
C GLY A 59 -10.16 1.71 7.26
N ASN A 60 -9.78 2.19 6.08
CA ASN A 60 -10.75 2.71 5.11
C ASN A 60 -11.69 1.63 4.61
N PHE A 61 -11.19 0.44 4.36
CA PHE A 61 -12.02 -0.69 3.94
C PHE A 61 -13.06 -1.05 5.00
N ARG A 62 -12.62 -1.14 6.26
CA ARG A 62 -13.52 -1.43 7.38
C ARG A 62 -14.56 -0.35 7.57
N GLU A 63 -14.18 0.91 7.37
CA GLU A 63 -15.11 2.03 7.46
C GLU A 63 -16.21 1.91 6.41
N VAL A 64 -15.87 1.59 5.17
CA VAL A 64 -16.84 1.36 4.10
C VAL A 64 -17.77 0.19 4.44
N CYS A 65 -17.21 -0.92 4.92
CA CYS A 65 -18.00 -2.10 5.30
C CYS A 65 -18.85 -1.87 6.54
N GLY A 66 -18.40 -0.98 7.44
CA GLY A 66 -19.09 -0.68 8.68
C GLY A 66 -20.14 0.41 8.57
N LYS A 67 -20.29 1.04 7.40
CA LYS A 67 -21.31 2.06 7.22
C LYS A 67 -22.70 1.50 7.48
N ASP A 68 -23.48 2.25 8.24
CA ASP A 68 -24.86 1.87 8.55
C ASP A 68 -25.75 2.09 7.33
N ASN A 69 -25.85 1.07 6.51
CA ASN A 69 -26.71 1.06 5.35
C ASN A 69 -27.81 0.03 5.59
N LYS A 70 -29.03 0.51 5.74
CA LYS A 70 -30.18 -0.35 6.05
C LYS A 70 -30.38 -1.48 5.04
N ALA A 71 -30.08 -1.23 3.78
CA ALA A 71 -30.22 -2.23 2.72
C ALA A 71 -29.19 -3.35 2.83
N LEU A 72 -28.01 -3.05 3.42
CA LEU A 72 -26.90 -4.00 3.54
C LEU A 72 -26.75 -4.55 4.95
N LYS A 73 -27.42 -3.94 5.92
CA LYS A 73 -27.35 -4.37 7.32
C LYS A 73 -27.92 -5.79 7.42
N ASN A 74 -27.14 -6.67 8.06
CA ASN A 74 -27.50 -8.09 8.21
C ASN A 74 -27.57 -8.88 6.89
N ASN A 75 -27.00 -8.33 5.81
CA ASN A 75 -26.91 -9.06 4.56
C ASN A 75 -25.71 -9.99 4.62
N ASP A 76 -25.96 -11.29 4.62
CA ASP A 76 -24.92 -12.31 4.78
C ASP A 76 -23.88 -12.24 3.67
N VAL A 77 -24.30 -11.94 2.44
CA VAL A 77 -23.40 -11.84 1.30
C VAL A 77 -22.44 -10.67 1.46
N PHE A 78 -22.98 -9.51 1.87
CA PHE A 78 -22.17 -8.31 2.10
C PHE A 78 -21.21 -8.49 3.27
N LEU A 79 -21.69 -9.07 4.37
CA LEU A 79 -20.85 -9.32 5.55
C LEU A 79 -19.71 -10.31 5.19
N SER A 80 -20.01 -11.35 4.44
CA SER A 80 -19.01 -12.30 3.96
C SER A 80 -17.98 -11.61 3.06
N PHE A 81 -18.44 -10.73 2.18
CA PHE A 81 -17.56 -9.94 1.32
C PHE A 81 -16.61 -9.07 2.15
N CYS A 82 -17.14 -8.38 3.17
CA CYS A 82 -16.30 -7.53 4.02
C CYS A 82 -15.24 -8.35 4.76
N GLN A 83 -15.59 -9.52 5.27
CA GLN A 83 -14.65 -10.38 5.99
C GLN A 83 -13.58 -10.94 5.07
N THR A 84 -14.00 -11.49 3.94
CA THR A 84 -13.07 -12.10 2.97
C THR A 84 -12.27 -11.03 2.24
N GLY A 85 -12.93 -9.90 1.92
CA GLY A 85 -12.31 -8.81 1.20
C GLY A 85 -11.16 -8.17 1.96
N ALA A 86 -11.27 -8.07 3.30
CA ALA A 86 -10.17 -7.51 4.11
C ALA A 86 -8.88 -8.31 3.94
N LYS A 87 -8.98 -9.64 3.94
CA LYS A 87 -7.82 -10.52 3.74
C LYS A 87 -7.26 -10.39 2.33
N SER A 88 -8.14 -10.27 1.33
CA SER A 88 -7.73 -10.10 -0.07
C SER A 88 -7.02 -8.76 -0.27
N VAL A 89 -7.52 -7.69 0.31
CA VAL A 89 -6.91 -6.36 0.25
C VAL A 89 -5.53 -6.40 0.90
N GLU A 90 -5.42 -6.98 2.09
CA GLU A 90 -4.14 -7.12 2.78
C GLU A 90 -3.13 -7.86 1.91
N ARG A 91 -3.54 -8.99 1.33
CA ARG A 91 -2.66 -9.78 0.46
C ARG A 91 -2.19 -8.99 -0.75
N CYS A 92 -3.07 -8.25 -1.39
CA CYS A 92 -2.71 -7.43 -2.55
C CYS A 92 -1.73 -6.32 -2.18
N VAL A 93 -1.94 -5.66 -1.04
CA VAL A 93 -1.04 -4.62 -0.54
C VAL A 93 0.35 -5.20 -0.26
N LEU A 94 0.41 -6.35 0.43
CA LEU A 94 1.68 -6.99 0.75
C LEU A 94 2.44 -7.43 -0.50
N LYS A 95 1.76 -7.96 -1.49
CA LYS A 95 2.38 -8.33 -2.78
C LYS A 95 3.00 -7.11 -3.46
N LYS A 96 2.29 -6.01 -3.47
CA LYS A 96 2.78 -4.78 -4.10
C LYS A 96 4.01 -4.24 -3.37
N LEU A 97 3.99 -4.25 -2.05
CA LEU A 97 5.14 -3.83 -1.23
C LEU A 97 6.37 -4.71 -1.50
N GLU A 98 6.19 -6.03 -1.52
CA GLU A 98 7.28 -6.96 -1.75
C GLU A 98 7.90 -6.78 -3.14
N ARG A 99 7.09 -6.49 -4.13
CA ARG A 99 7.56 -6.22 -5.48
C ARG A 99 8.58 -5.08 -5.50
N PHE A 100 8.32 -4.02 -4.74
CA PHE A 100 9.23 -2.87 -4.67
C PHE A 100 10.37 -3.08 -3.69
N LYS A 101 10.18 -3.86 -2.64
CA LYS A 101 11.23 -4.17 -1.67
C LYS A 101 12.41 -4.89 -2.30
N SER A 102 12.15 -5.76 -3.27
CA SER A 102 13.18 -6.56 -3.92
C SER A 102 14.03 -5.76 -4.92
N ARG A 103 13.75 -4.49 -5.10
CA ARG A 103 14.49 -3.61 -6.01
C ARG A 103 15.47 -2.74 -5.25
#